data_33c8151192e87a2e47a68e8bef74060d
#
_entry.id   33c8151192e87a2e47a68e8bef74060d
#
_cell.length_a   1.000
_cell.length_b   1.000
_cell.length_c   1.000
_cell.angle_alpha   90.00
_cell.angle_beta   90.00
_cell.angle_gamma   90.00
#
_symmetry.space_group_name_H-M   'P 1'
#
loop_
_entity.id
_entity.type
_entity.pdbx_description
1 polymer ?
#
loop_
_entity_poly.entity_id
_entity_poly.type
_entity_poly.pdbx_seq_one_letter_code
_entity_poly.pdbx_strand_id
1 'polypeptide(L)'
;RLKPGTTRMLAFTKSSGLPSDEARSSLPTYDYSRLAQTGYFYKPTDWKNMEITIYVKVLSASGGGDEISLVSRSVRHSSNVQEGCGGSSYHNNIDFTNGKFKCKKEMWHVNYDIKPYSGITIGSTMNKWIGFKGIVYNLPDGSVKLESYVDKDNNNNWQKATELVDKGNWGDDMSHCNASTDGAAITWGSPMIIFKSNGVTYDFKKFSARQIVPPA
;
A
#
# COMPACT_ATOMS: atom_id res chain seq x y z
N ARG A 1 7.30 -15.56 -11.91
CA ARG A 1 7.17 -16.25 -10.60
C ARG A 1 8.07 -15.58 -9.58
N LEU A 2 7.51 -15.24 -8.44
CA LEU A 2 8.26 -14.76 -7.27
C LEU A 2 8.34 -15.86 -6.21
N LYS A 3 9.51 -15.99 -5.58
CA LYS A 3 9.84 -17.05 -4.62
C LYS A 3 9.75 -16.55 -3.18
N PRO A 4 9.75 -17.42 -2.15
CA PRO A 4 9.71 -17.04 -0.75
C PRO A 4 10.84 -16.10 -0.34
N GLY A 5 10.54 -15.24 0.58
CA GLY A 5 11.38 -14.17 1.09
C GLY A 5 10.54 -12.90 1.17
N THR A 6 11.11 -11.80 1.65
CA THR A 6 10.43 -10.51 1.54
C THR A 6 10.54 -10.03 0.09
N THR A 7 9.55 -10.40 -0.72
CA THR A 7 9.54 -10.00 -2.13
C THR A 7 8.74 -8.71 -2.27
N ARG A 8 9.36 -7.72 -2.89
CA ARG A 8 8.73 -6.44 -3.21
C ARG A 8 8.90 -6.14 -4.69
N MET A 9 7.80 -5.82 -5.34
CA MET A 9 7.82 -5.20 -6.66
C MET A 9 7.48 -3.72 -6.46
N LEU A 10 8.33 -2.85 -7.00
CA LEU A 10 8.21 -1.40 -6.87
C LEU A 10 7.91 -0.83 -8.26
N ALA A 11 6.98 0.10 -8.33
CA ALA A 11 6.76 0.91 -9.52
C ALA A 11 6.83 2.39 -9.15
N PHE A 12 7.41 3.19 -10.04
CA PHE A 12 7.66 4.61 -9.82
C PHE A 12 7.00 5.44 -10.92
N THR A 13 6.60 6.67 -10.58
CA THR A 13 6.19 7.65 -11.57
C THR A 13 7.42 8.20 -12.30
N LYS A 14 7.26 8.61 -13.56
CA LYS A 14 8.32 9.31 -14.30
C LYS A 14 8.74 10.62 -13.63
N SER A 15 7.82 11.27 -12.96
CA SER A 15 8.06 12.53 -12.25
C SER A 15 8.91 12.37 -11.00
N SER A 16 9.14 11.14 -10.53
CA SER A 16 10.04 10.87 -9.41
C SER A 16 11.50 11.22 -9.72
N GLY A 17 11.87 11.27 -11.01
CA GLY A 17 13.27 11.42 -11.44
C GLY A 17 14.13 10.19 -11.15
N LEU A 18 13.50 9.10 -10.68
CA LEU A 18 14.20 7.86 -10.38
C LEU A 18 14.34 7.03 -11.65
N PRO A 19 15.54 6.49 -11.94
CA PRO A 19 15.72 5.48 -12.97
C PRO A 19 14.87 4.25 -12.68
N SER A 20 14.37 3.62 -13.73
CA SER A 20 13.47 2.45 -13.62
C SER A 20 14.11 1.21 -13.00
N ASP A 21 15.42 1.20 -12.91
CA ASP A 21 16.27 0.07 -12.53
C ASP A 21 17.10 0.31 -11.25
N GLU A 22 17.01 1.48 -10.64
CA GLU A 22 17.76 1.72 -9.42
C GLU A 22 17.20 0.94 -8.23
N ALA A 23 18.12 0.19 -7.63
CA ALA A 23 17.89 -0.49 -6.37
C ALA A 23 17.60 0.52 -5.25
N ARG A 24 16.89 0.05 -4.22
CA ARG A 24 16.49 0.83 -3.04
C ARG A 24 17.60 1.66 -2.39
N SER A 25 18.85 1.22 -2.52
CA SER A 25 20.04 1.86 -1.92
C SER A 25 20.51 3.12 -2.64
N SER A 26 20.05 3.35 -3.85
CA SER A 26 20.50 4.44 -4.71
C SER A 26 19.48 5.57 -4.88
N LEU A 27 18.42 5.58 -4.07
CA LEU A 27 17.48 6.70 -4.05
C LEU A 27 18.22 8.00 -3.75
N PRO A 28 17.99 9.07 -4.52
CA PRO A 28 18.71 10.34 -4.35
C PRO A 28 18.55 10.87 -2.93
N THR A 29 19.50 11.69 -2.54
CA THR A 29 19.50 12.35 -1.25
C THR A 29 18.17 13.07 -1.05
N TYR A 30 17.48 12.72 0.01
CA TYR A 30 16.19 13.30 0.33
C TYR A 30 16.37 14.71 0.88
N ASP A 31 15.51 15.60 0.48
CA ASP A 31 15.36 16.89 1.15
C ASP A 31 14.50 16.69 2.40
N TYR A 32 15.17 16.38 3.51
CA TYR A 32 14.52 16.16 4.79
C TYR A 32 13.84 17.39 5.35
N SER A 33 14.37 18.59 5.07
CA SER A 33 13.74 19.83 5.49
C SER A 33 12.41 20.01 4.78
N ARG A 34 12.36 19.70 3.51
CA ARG A 34 11.12 19.69 2.73
C ARG A 34 10.14 18.63 3.21
N LEU A 35 10.64 17.42 3.48
CA LEU A 35 9.79 16.37 4.04
C LEU A 35 9.17 16.79 5.36
N ALA A 36 9.98 17.33 6.29
CA ALA A 36 9.51 17.80 7.59
C ALA A 36 8.46 18.91 7.47
N GLN A 37 8.60 19.77 6.46
CA GLN A 37 7.67 20.89 6.24
C GLN A 37 6.36 20.44 5.57
N THR A 38 6.43 19.49 4.67
CA THR A 38 5.33 19.20 3.75
C THR A 38 4.80 17.77 3.86
N GLY A 39 5.50 16.89 4.55
CA GLY A 39 5.16 15.48 4.70
C GLY A 39 5.38 14.64 3.44
N TYR A 40 6.09 15.13 2.42
CA TYR A 40 6.37 14.38 1.21
C TYR A 40 7.70 14.81 0.55
N PHE A 41 8.34 13.87 -0.16
CA PHE A 41 9.65 14.11 -0.78
C PHE A 41 9.59 14.74 -2.17
N TYR A 42 8.60 14.36 -2.98
CA TYR A 42 8.50 14.74 -4.38
C TYR A 42 7.19 15.48 -4.65
N LYS A 43 6.44 15.03 -5.65
CA LYS A 43 5.15 15.63 -5.99
C LYS A 43 4.05 14.99 -5.16
N PRO A 44 3.40 15.76 -4.26
CA PRO A 44 2.34 15.23 -3.41
C PRO A 44 1.09 14.82 -4.16
N THR A 45 1.05 15.13 -5.45
CA THR A 45 -0.03 14.78 -6.35
C THR A 45 0.16 13.46 -7.07
N ASP A 46 1.41 12.93 -7.08
CA ASP A 46 1.70 11.67 -7.76
C ASP A 46 1.00 10.51 -7.05
N TRP A 47 0.24 9.74 -7.79
CA TRP A 47 -0.56 8.63 -7.26
C TRP A 47 -1.30 8.94 -5.93
N LYS A 48 -1.79 10.17 -5.82
CA LYS A 48 -2.55 10.60 -4.64
C LYS A 48 -3.89 9.86 -4.55
N ASN A 49 -4.62 9.83 -5.65
CA ASN A 49 -5.87 9.08 -5.79
C ASN A 49 -5.61 7.98 -6.82
N MET A 50 -5.64 6.73 -6.39
CA MET A 50 -5.10 5.67 -7.22
C MET A 50 -5.81 4.33 -7.04
N GLU A 51 -5.68 3.51 -8.06
CA GLU A 51 -6.05 2.11 -8.08
C GLU A 51 -4.82 1.27 -8.41
N ILE A 52 -4.61 0.22 -7.64
CA ILE A 52 -3.63 -0.85 -7.92
C ILE A 52 -4.41 -2.13 -8.16
N THR A 53 -4.11 -2.82 -9.24
CA THR A 53 -4.74 -4.12 -9.57
C THR A 53 -3.68 -5.15 -9.91
N ILE A 54 -3.88 -6.38 -9.44
CA ILE A 54 -3.02 -7.52 -9.77
C ILE A 54 -3.85 -8.81 -9.75
N TYR A 55 -3.48 -9.76 -10.59
CA TYR A 55 -3.96 -11.13 -10.48
C TYR A 55 -2.82 -12.00 -9.97
N VAL A 56 -3.11 -12.82 -8.98
CA VAL A 56 -2.13 -13.68 -8.32
C VAL A 56 -2.64 -15.11 -8.21
N LYS A 57 -1.70 -16.05 -8.25
CA LYS A 57 -1.92 -17.45 -7.91
C LYS A 57 -0.86 -17.86 -6.90
N VAL A 58 -1.27 -18.02 -5.65
CA VAL A 58 -0.37 -18.47 -4.57
C VAL A 58 -0.17 -19.96 -4.70
N LEU A 59 1.09 -20.38 -4.75
CA LEU A 59 1.51 -21.77 -4.94
C LEU A 59 1.91 -22.42 -3.63
N SER A 60 2.59 -21.67 -2.75
CA SER A 60 2.97 -22.11 -1.42
C SER A 60 3.11 -20.92 -0.49
N ALA A 61 2.90 -21.16 0.79
CA ALA A 61 3.11 -20.21 1.88
C ALA A 61 3.92 -20.92 2.99
N SER A 62 4.86 -20.21 3.61
CA SER A 62 5.78 -20.77 4.60
C SER A 62 5.37 -20.53 6.05
N GLY A 63 4.15 -20.02 6.27
CA GLY A 63 3.61 -19.73 7.62
C GLY A 63 4.13 -18.42 8.23
N GLY A 64 3.28 -17.70 8.94
CA GLY A 64 3.68 -16.53 9.72
C GLY A 64 3.60 -15.17 9.03
N GLY A 65 2.86 -15.04 7.95
CA GLY A 65 2.71 -13.76 7.23
C GLY A 65 2.06 -13.93 5.86
N ASP A 66 1.11 -14.82 5.81
CA ASP A 66 0.48 -15.33 4.58
C ASP A 66 -0.41 -14.27 3.89
N GLU A 67 0.15 -13.10 3.63
CA GLU A 67 -0.60 -12.00 3.03
C GLU A 67 0.10 -11.39 1.82
N ILE A 68 -0.73 -10.87 0.92
CA ILE A 68 -0.33 -9.92 -0.11
C ILE A 68 -0.79 -8.53 0.28
N SER A 69 0.11 -7.57 0.12
CA SER A 69 -0.15 -6.15 0.33
C SER A 69 -0.02 -5.38 -0.96
N LEU A 70 -1.03 -4.56 -1.25
CA LEU A 70 -0.93 -3.45 -2.20
C LEU A 70 -0.65 -2.20 -1.37
N VAL A 71 0.55 -1.64 -1.51
CA VAL A 71 1.00 -0.49 -0.71
C VAL A 71 0.93 0.76 -1.56
N SER A 72 0.19 1.73 -1.07
CA SER A 72 -0.04 3.03 -1.69
C SER A 72 0.49 4.16 -0.83
N ARG A 73 0.74 5.31 -1.45
CA ARG A 73 1.27 6.51 -0.79
C ARG A 73 2.56 6.23 -0.03
N SER A 74 3.32 5.27 -0.53
CA SER A 74 4.57 4.85 0.08
C SER A 74 5.69 5.80 -0.31
N VAL A 75 6.44 6.22 0.68
CA VAL A 75 7.73 6.89 0.52
C VAL A 75 8.84 5.92 0.90
N ARG A 76 10.11 6.33 0.74
CA ARG A 76 11.23 5.45 1.05
C ARG A 76 11.07 4.78 2.41
N HIS A 77 11.30 3.49 2.40
CA HIS A 77 11.43 2.70 3.59
C HIS A 77 12.82 2.92 4.20
N SER A 78 12.93 3.80 5.14
CA SER A 78 14.15 4.03 5.90
C SER A 78 14.14 3.20 7.18
N SER A 79 15.26 2.60 7.51
CA SER A 79 15.47 1.97 8.82
C SER A 79 15.91 2.97 9.90
N ASN A 80 16.11 4.21 9.51
CA ASN A 80 16.56 5.27 10.42
C ASN A 80 15.37 6.09 10.88
N VAL A 81 14.99 5.93 12.13
CA VAL A 81 13.90 6.67 12.81
C VAL A 81 14.07 8.19 12.75
N GLN A 82 15.28 8.69 12.54
CA GLN A 82 15.57 10.13 12.46
C GLN A 82 15.19 10.75 11.11
N GLU A 83 14.90 9.91 10.12
CA GLU A 83 14.59 10.36 8.76
C GLU A 83 13.11 10.67 8.55
N GLY A 84 12.43 11.23 9.49
CA GLY A 84 11.02 11.61 9.54
C GLY A 84 10.12 11.23 8.35
N CYS A 85 8.93 10.75 8.56
CA CYS A 85 7.92 10.34 7.57
C CYS A 85 8.35 9.30 6.52
N GLY A 86 9.61 8.85 6.54
CA GLY A 86 10.07 7.77 5.68
C GLY A 86 9.31 6.48 5.99
N GLY A 87 8.66 5.88 4.98
CA GLY A 87 7.93 4.64 5.16
C GLY A 87 6.44 4.77 5.46
N SER A 88 5.92 5.98 5.66
CA SER A 88 4.46 6.15 5.82
C SER A 88 3.72 5.66 4.59
N SER A 89 2.65 4.87 4.79
CA SER A 89 1.91 4.26 3.68
C SER A 89 0.59 3.66 4.14
N TYR A 90 -0.29 3.42 3.17
CA TYR A 90 -1.47 2.58 3.35
C TYR A 90 -1.28 1.23 2.68
N HIS A 91 -1.79 0.18 3.32
CA HIS A 91 -1.76 -1.18 2.82
C HIS A 91 -3.17 -1.74 2.71
N ASN A 92 -3.54 -2.17 1.52
CA ASN A 92 -4.67 -3.08 1.33
C ASN A 92 -4.13 -4.51 1.34
N ASN A 93 -4.64 -5.36 2.23
CA ASN A 93 -4.12 -6.69 2.45
C ASN A 93 -5.18 -7.77 2.24
N ILE A 94 -4.75 -8.88 1.68
CA ILE A 94 -5.48 -10.15 1.66
C ILE A 94 -4.63 -11.25 2.27
N ASP A 95 -5.22 -12.01 3.21
CA ASP A 95 -4.68 -13.26 3.71
C ASP A 95 -5.16 -14.40 2.80
N PHE A 96 -4.23 -15.14 2.18
CA PHE A 96 -4.64 -16.17 1.21
C PHE A 96 -5.09 -17.47 1.85
N THR A 97 -4.71 -17.72 3.08
CA THR A 97 -5.05 -18.97 3.76
C THR A 97 -6.51 -19.01 4.12
N ASN A 98 -7.06 -17.86 4.48
CA ASN A 98 -8.45 -17.73 4.91
C ASN A 98 -9.30 -16.79 4.04
N GLY A 99 -8.70 -16.04 3.13
CA GLY A 99 -9.39 -15.12 2.24
C GLY A 99 -10.00 -13.91 2.94
N LYS A 100 -9.43 -13.46 4.05
CA LYS A 100 -9.85 -12.28 4.80
C LYS A 100 -9.08 -11.05 4.36
N PHE A 101 -9.72 -9.88 4.48
CA PHE A 101 -9.17 -8.59 4.09
C PHE A 101 -8.94 -7.70 5.30
N LYS A 102 -7.86 -6.91 5.26
CA LYS A 102 -7.57 -5.90 6.28
C LYS A 102 -6.85 -4.71 5.67
N CYS A 103 -6.91 -3.58 6.35
CA CYS A 103 -6.11 -2.40 6.04
C CYS A 103 -5.06 -2.22 7.13
N LYS A 104 -3.88 -1.74 6.72
CA LYS A 104 -2.83 -1.29 7.63
C LYS A 104 -2.43 0.12 7.27
N LYS A 105 -2.05 0.88 8.27
CA LYS A 105 -1.36 2.15 8.12
C LYS A 105 0.03 1.99 8.74
N GLU A 106 1.03 2.23 7.95
CA GLU A 106 2.41 2.32 8.39
C GLU A 106 2.73 3.79 8.63
N MET A 107 3.32 4.10 9.78
CA MET A 107 3.77 5.42 10.13
C MET A 107 5.27 5.37 10.31
N TRP A 108 5.96 6.09 9.42
CA TRP A 108 7.41 6.22 9.31
C TRP A 108 8.25 5.01 9.70
N HIS A 109 7.82 3.85 9.29
CA HIS A 109 8.54 2.59 9.44
C HIS A 109 8.73 2.08 10.88
N VAL A 110 8.21 2.76 11.87
CA VAL A 110 8.36 2.38 13.27
C VAL A 110 7.16 1.60 13.75
N ASN A 111 5.99 1.93 13.22
CA ASN A 111 4.76 1.34 13.71
C ASN A 111 3.76 1.04 12.61
N TYR A 112 3.04 -0.05 12.80
CA TYR A 112 1.92 -0.46 11.95
C TYR A 112 0.65 -0.49 12.79
N ASP A 113 -0.31 0.36 12.49
CA ASP A 113 -1.64 0.17 13.03
C ASP A 113 -2.49 -0.65 12.05
N ILE A 114 -3.01 -1.76 12.55
CA ILE A 114 -3.74 -2.74 11.77
C ILE A 114 -5.20 -2.68 12.16
N LYS A 115 -6.06 -2.29 11.22
CA LYS A 115 -7.50 -2.47 11.42
C LYS A 115 -7.86 -3.94 11.28
N PRO A 116 -8.67 -4.48 12.19
CA PRO A 116 -9.08 -5.88 12.17
C PRO A 116 -9.62 -6.30 10.81
N TYR A 117 -9.59 -7.57 10.55
CA TYR A 117 -10.24 -8.14 9.38
C TYR A 117 -11.71 -7.71 9.32
N SER A 118 -12.12 -7.17 8.17
CA SER A 118 -13.48 -6.67 7.95
C SER A 118 -13.94 -7.00 6.53
N GLY A 119 -15.25 -6.90 6.34
CA GLY A 119 -15.85 -7.19 5.04
C GLY A 119 -16.09 -8.68 4.80
N ILE A 120 -16.02 -9.07 3.53
CA ILE A 120 -16.29 -10.46 3.13
C ILE A 120 -15.10 -11.37 3.40
N THR A 121 -15.37 -12.67 3.47
CA THR A 121 -14.37 -13.73 3.49
C THR A 121 -14.60 -14.65 2.30
N ILE A 122 -13.56 -14.93 1.52
CA ILE A 122 -13.68 -15.75 0.31
C ILE A 122 -13.09 -17.17 0.45
N GLY A 123 -12.63 -17.51 1.65
CA GLY A 123 -11.95 -18.77 1.91
C GLY A 123 -10.55 -18.83 1.31
N SER A 124 -9.90 -19.98 1.42
CA SER A 124 -8.54 -20.17 0.91
C SER A 124 -8.45 -19.90 -0.60
N THR A 125 -7.46 -19.10 -0.97
CA THR A 125 -7.15 -18.76 -2.36
C THR A 125 -5.96 -19.52 -2.93
N MET A 126 -5.43 -20.48 -2.15
CA MET A 126 -4.29 -21.29 -2.56
C MET A 126 -4.55 -22.01 -3.89
N ASN A 127 -3.55 -21.96 -4.77
CA ASN A 127 -3.57 -22.57 -6.10
C ASN A 127 -4.67 -22.07 -7.06
N LYS A 128 -5.34 -20.98 -6.73
CA LYS A 128 -6.37 -20.34 -7.57
C LYS A 128 -5.86 -19.00 -8.09
N TRP A 129 -6.22 -18.64 -9.31
CA TRP A 129 -6.06 -17.27 -9.79
C TRP A 129 -7.15 -16.41 -9.18
N ILE A 130 -6.76 -15.36 -8.48
CA ILE A 130 -7.65 -14.32 -7.99
C ILE A 130 -7.17 -12.95 -8.46
N GLY A 131 -8.10 -12.06 -8.75
CA GLY A 131 -7.81 -10.63 -8.87
C GLY A 131 -7.90 -9.96 -7.51
N PHE A 132 -6.94 -9.11 -7.20
CA PHE A 132 -6.94 -8.27 -6.02
C PHE A 132 -6.73 -6.82 -6.42
N LYS A 133 -7.57 -5.91 -5.92
CA LYS A 133 -7.54 -4.50 -6.23
C LYS A 133 -7.62 -3.70 -4.93
N GLY A 134 -6.69 -2.73 -4.79
CA GLY A 134 -6.71 -1.72 -3.76
C GLY A 134 -6.94 -0.34 -4.37
N ILE A 135 -7.83 0.44 -3.76
CA ILE A 135 -8.11 1.81 -4.16
C ILE A 135 -7.87 2.70 -2.95
N VAL A 136 -7.23 3.84 -3.15
CA VAL A 136 -7.04 4.87 -2.14
C VAL A 136 -7.31 6.24 -2.74
N TYR A 137 -8.08 7.06 -2.04
CA TYR A 137 -8.38 8.43 -2.49
C TYR A 137 -8.78 9.34 -1.35
N ASN A 138 -8.56 10.65 -1.55
CA ASN A 138 -9.03 11.66 -0.61
C ASN A 138 -10.51 11.93 -0.80
N LEU A 139 -11.20 12.08 0.32
CA LEU A 139 -12.56 12.60 0.36
C LEU A 139 -12.55 14.13 0.48
N PRO A 140 -13.68 14.82 0.14
CA PRO A 140 -13.77 16.27 0.22
C PRO A 140 -13.55 16.85 1.62
N ASP A 141 -13.85 16.07 2.67
CA ASP A 141 -13.68 16.45 4.08
C ASP A 141 -12.22 16.32 4.58
N GLY A 142 -11.30 15.96 3.70
CA GLY A 142 -9.88 15.76 4.04
C GLY A 142 -9.55 14.37 4.58
N SER A 143 -10.52 13.51 4.78
CA SER A 143 -10.27 12.11 5.12
C SER A 143 -9.78 11.29 3.92
N VAL A 144 -9.32 10.07 4.17
CA VAL A 144 -8.82 9.17 3.13
C VAL A 144 -9.61 7.88 3.13
N LYS A 145 -10.16 7.53 1.97
CA LYS A 145 -10.87 6.26 1.80
C LYS A 145 -9.96 5.20 1.18
N LEU A 146 -10.02 4.01 1.77
CA LEU A 146 -9.38 2.79 1.28
C LEU A 146 -10.48 1.80 0.93
N GLU A 147 -10.38 1.18 -0.24
CA GLU A 147 -11.30 0.12 -0.67
C GLU A 147 -10.49 -1.05 -1.19
N SER A 148 -10.94 -2.27 -0.90
CA SER A 148 -10.40 -3.49 -1.47
C SER A 148 -11.48 -4.21 -2.26
N TYR A 149 -11.10 -4.71 -3.43
CA TYR A 149 -11.97 -5.51 -4.29
C TYR A 149 -11.30 -6.84 -4.63
N VAL A 150 -12.10 -7.84 -4.87
CA VAL A 150 -11.65 -9.17 -5.28
C VAL A 150 -12.43 -9.67 -6.49
N ASP A 151 -11.71 -10.27 -7.42
CA ASP A 151 -12.27 -11.13 -8.48
C ASP A 151 -11.85 -12.57 -8.17
N LYS A 152 -12.71 -13.28 -7.44
CA LYS A 152 -12.40 -14.62 -6.90
C LYS A 152 -12.38 -15.70 -7.97
N ASP A 153 -13.00 -15.46 -9.11
CA ASP A 153 -13.19 -16.42 -10.19
C ASP A 153 -12.35 -16.12 -11.44
N ASN A 154 -11.52 -15.05 -11.37
CA ASN A 154 -10.65 -14.59 -12.47
C ASN A 154 -11.43 -14.36 -13.79
N ASN A 155 -12.62 -13.80 -13.66
CA ASN A 155 -13.55 -13.55 -14.78
C ASN A 155 -13.89 -12.06 -14.98
N ASN A 156 -13.14 -11.17 -14.29
CA ASN A 156 -13.33 -9.73 -14.26
C ASN A 156 -14.62 -9.27 -13.57
N ASN A 157 -15.20 -10.12 -12.74
CA ASN A 157 -16.35 -9.77 -11.89
C ASN A 157 -15.84 -9.35 -10.49
N TRP A 158 -15.72 -8.03 -10.29
CA TRP A 158 -15.15 -7.44 -9.09
C TRP A 158 -16.20 -7.24 -8.01
N GLN A 159 -15.97 -7.84 -6.85
CA GLN A 159 -16.78 -7.66 -5.66
C GLN A 159 -16.01 -6.79 -4.65
N LYS A 160 -16.67 -5.77 -4.07
CA LYS A 160 -16.08 -5.03 -2.97
C LYS A 160 -15.88 -5.97 -1.77
N ALA A 161 -14.65 -6.06 -1.30
CA ALA A 161 -14.28 -6.95 -0.20
C ALA A 161 -14.32 -6.26 1.14
N THR A 162 -13.76 -5.06 1.23
CA THR A 162 -13.77 -4.23 2.45
C THR A 162 -13.54 -2.78 2.11
N GLU A 163 -13.89 -1.89 3.03
CA GLU A 163 -13.57 -0.47 2.95
C GLU A 163 -13.27 0.10 4.34
N LEU A 164 -12.50 1.17 4.37
CA LEU A 164 -12.14 1.93 5.55
C LEU A 164 -12.01 3.41 5.21
N VAL A 165 -12.39 4.29 6.15
CA VAL A 165 -12.13 5.72 6.07
C VAL A 165 -11.19 6.12 7.21
N ASP A 166 -10.02 6.66 6.85
CA ASP A 166 -9.09 7.27 7.79
C ASP A 166 -9.46 8.76 7.96
N LYS A 167 -9.98 9.09 9.14
CA LYS A 167 -10.41 10.45 9.50
C LYS A 167 -9.35 11.22 10.29
N GLY A 168 -8.10 10.73 10.34
CA GLY A 168 -7.03 11.34 11.12
C GLY A 168 -7.01 10.91 12.60
N ASN A 169 -7.59 9.75 12.89
CA ASN A 169 -7.60 9.14 14.22
C ASN A 169 -7.17 7.67 14.19
N TRP A 170 -6.37 7.32 13.20
CA TRP A 170 -5.87 5.99 13.00
C TRP A 170 -4.35 5.99 12.93
N GLY A 171 -3.73 5.32 13.86
CA GLY A 171 -2.29 5.19 14.01
C GLY A 171 -1.74 6.04 15.14
N ASP A 172 -0.43 5.96 15.31
CA ASP A 172 0.29 6.59 16.42
C ASP A 172 0.96 7.90 16.00
N ASP A 173 1.97 8.28 16.77
CA ASP A 173 2.74 9.51 16.65
C ASP A 173 3.23 9.81 15.23
N MET A 174 2.78 10.92 14.70
CA MET A 174 3.19 11.51 13.42
C MET A 174 3.96 12.82 13.62
N SER A 175 4.39 13.14 14.85
CA SER A 175 5.07 14.39 15.20
C SER A 175 6.33 14.64 14.38
N HIS A 176 7.06 13.58 14.08
CA HIS A 176 8.25 13.66 13.24
C HIS A 176 7.96 13.98 11.77
N CYS A 177 6.68 13.88 11.39
CA CYS A 177 6.20 14.26 10.07
C CYS A 177 5.65 15.68 10.03
N ASN A 178 5.84 16.47 11.06
CA ASN A 178 5.17 17.76 11.20
C ASN A 178 3.64 17.67 11.07
N ALA A 179 3.08 16.51 11.30
CA ALA A 179 1.64 16.35 11.36
C ALA A 179 1.13 17.00 12.66
N SER A 180 0.04 17.71 12.55
CA SER A 180 -0.52 18.47 13.69
C SER A 180 -1.11 17.57 14.78
N THR A 181 -1.33 16.30 14.49
CA THR A 181 -1.99 15.34 15.39
C THR A 181 -1.49 13.92 15.16
N ASP A 182 -1.43 13.14 16.22
CA ASP A 182 -1.22 11.70 16.15
C ASP A 182 -2.29 11.05 15.30
N GLY A 183 -1.90 10.04 14.54
CA GLY A 183 -2.81 9.31 13.67
C GLY A 183 -3.32 10.08 12.45
N ALA A 184 -2.73 11.24 12.13
CA ALA A 184 -3.12 12.05 10.98
C ALA A 184 -3.25 11.21 9.69
N ALA A 185 -4.29 11.47 8.88
CA ALA A 185 -4.48 10.80 7.61
C ALA A 185 -3.35 11.16 6.63
N ILE A 186 -2.84 10.17 5.90
CA ILE A 186 -1.83 10.38 4.85
C ILE A 186 -2.54 10.92 3.61
N THR A 187 -2.70 12.24 3.51
CA THR A 187 -3.50 12.90 2.46
C THR A 187 -2.73 13.21 1.18
N TRP A 188 -1.41 13.06 1.20
CA TRP A 188 -0.53 13.30 0.07
C TRP A 188 -0.29 12.06 -0.77
N GLY A 189 0.10 12.24 -2.00
CA GLY A 189 0.49 11.17 -2.90
C GLY A 189 1.96 10.79 -2.76
N SER A 190 2.40 9.85 -3.57
CA SER A 190 3.75 9.31 -3.54
C SER A 190 4.18 8.88 -4.95
N PRO A 191 5.45 9.03 -5.28
CA PRO A 191 5.98 8.55 -6.55
C PRO A 191 6.11 7.03 -6.63
N MET A 192 5.86 6.31 -5.54
CA MET A 192 6.13 4.88 -5.43
C MET A 192 4.90 4.11 -4.96
N ILE A 193 4.67 2.97 -5.58
CA ILE A 193 3.75 1.93 -5.11
C ILE A 193 4.51 0.63 -4.91
N ILE A 194 4.04 -0.19 -3.98
CA ILE A 194 4.68 -1.45 -3.67
C ILE A 194 3.63 -2.57 -3.72
N PHE A 195 4.00 -3.65 -4.39
CA PHE A 195 3.37 -4.94 -4.23
C PHE A 195 4.29 -5.79 -3.35
N LYS A 196 3.80 -6.21 -2.20
CA LYS A 196 4.61 -6.88 -1.17
C LYS A 196 3.98 -8.21 -0.78
N SER A 197 4.80 -9.24 -0.63
CA SER A 197 4.44 -10.49 0.01
C SER A 197 5.56 -10.97 0.92
N ASN A 198 5.23 -11.71 1.95
CA ASN A 198 6.18 -12.36 2.85
C ASN A 198 5.93 -13.86 2.83
N GLY A 199 7.03 -14.65 2.74
CA GLY A 199 6.96 -16.10 2.88
C GLY A 199 6.14 -16.85 1.83
N VAL A 200 5.88 -16.24 0.67
CA VAL A 200 4.95 -16.75 -0.32
C VAL A 200 5.63 -16.97 -1.67
N THR A 201 5.36 -18.09 -2.30
CA THR A 201 5.64 -18.31 -3.72
C THR A 201 4.38 -18.11 -4.51
N TYR A 202 4.42 -17.25 -5.53
CA TYR A 202 3.24 -16.97 -6.35
C TYR A 202 3.60 -16.64 -7.80
N ASP A 203 2.66 -16.90 -8.69
CA ASP A 203 2.62 -16.35 -10.04
C ASP A 203 1.73 -15.11 -10.05
N PHE A 204 2.05 -14.13 -10.90
CA PHE A 204 1.22 -12.95 -11.08
C PHE A 204 1.05 -12.59 -12.55
N LYS A 205 -0.01 -11.85 -12.84
CA LYS A 205 -0.33 -11.30 -14.17
C LYS A 205 -1.15 -10.03 -14.04
N LYS A 206 -1.25 -9.27 -15.12
CA LYS A 206 -2.12 -8.09 -15.26
C LYS A 206 -1.92 -7.07 -14.13
N PHE A 207 -0.66 -6.82 -13.73
CA PHE A 207 -0.37 -5.74 -12.80
C PHE A 207 -0.64 -4.40 -13.47
N SER A 208 -1.38 -3.54 -12.79
CA SER A 208 -1.59 -2.15 -13.22
C SER A 208 -1.70 -1.21 -12.03
N ALA A 209 -1.23 0.01 -12.22
CA ALA A 209 -1.42 1.14 -11.32
C ALA A 209 -1.86 2.34 -12.13
N ARG A 210 -2.87 3.04 -11.66
CA ARG A 210 -3.40 4.22 -12.34
C ARG A 210 -3.91 5.26 -11.36
N GLN A 211 -3.79 6.52 -11.75
CA GLN A 211 -4.52 7.59 -11.08
C GLN A 211 -6.01 7.48 -11.40
N ILE A 212 -6.82 7.84 -10.43
CA ILE A 212 -8.27 7.88 -10.58
C ILE A 212 -8.80 9.27 -10.22
N VAL A 213 -9.96 9.58 -10.74
CA VAL A 213 -10.80 10.68 -10.24
C VAL A 213 -11.64 10.07 -9.11
N PRO A 214 -11.60 10.61 -7.89
CA PRO A 214 -12.45 10.13 -6.82
C PRO A 214 -13.93 10.16 -7.24
N PRO A 215 -14.75 9.22 -6.76
CA PRO A 215 -16.20 9.32 -6.88
C PRO A 215 -16.68 10.65 -6.26
N ALA A 216 -17.69 11.24 -6.87
CA ALA A 216 -18.35 12.45 -6.36
C ALA A 216 -19.11 12.15 -5.06
#